data_5583aa2f775a73d560a53ca795cb397a
#
_entry.id   5583aa2f775a73d560a53ca795cb397a
#
_cell.length_a   1.000
_cell.length_b   1.000
_cell.length_c   1.000
_cell.angle_alpha   90.00
_cell.angle_beta   90.00
_cell.angle_gamma   90.00
#
_symmetry.space_group_name_H-M   'P 1'
#
loop_
_entity.id
_entity.type
_entity.pdbx_description
1 polymer ?
#
loop_
_entity_poly.entity_id
_entity_poly.type
_entity_poly.pdbx_seq_one_letter_code
_entity_poly.pdbx_strand_id
1 'polypeptide(L)'
;ARESEGLVITLHNPFNQRDVSHFEKFREFHEKLYYYVEPISITPFSPKSVERFLPLYLATIIRHKYQQLSNKKDAKNLNESLATRLKSELKTYFIEREQRTKHLPSNESALLTAEMLDVILMQIDQCIDTWLNLANQKGDNLVYFISRFGRRNPNEFALFASPEDFEGEVPSDKWLVPNALRVIEPESIIHVIR
;
A
#
# COMPACT_ATOMS: atom_id res chain seq x y z
N ALA A 1 -38.41 14.07 -0.96
CA ALA A 1 -38.06 15.41 -1.44
C ALA A 1 -38.17 16.37 -0.26
N ARG A 2 -37.16 17.23 -0.03
CA ARG A 2 -37.20 18.27 0.98
C ARG A 2 -37.97 19.46 0.42
N GLU A 3 -38.90 19.99 1.20
CA GLU A 3 -39.75 21.17 0.83
C GLU A 3 -39.02 22.50 1.05
N SER A 4 -37.80 22.48 1.61
CA SER A 4 -37.02 23.68 1.91
C SER A 4 -35.64 23.62 1.32
N GLU A 5 -35.09 24.80 1.00
CA GLU A 5 -33.70 24.96 0.54
C GLU A 5 -32.71 24.46 1.59
N GLY A 6 -31.66 23.78 1.16
CA GLY A 6 -30.59 23.28 2.00
C GLY A 6 -29.32 24.11 1.85
N LEU A 7 -28.65 24.41 2.96
CA LEU A 7 -27.35 25.03 2.96
C LEU A 7 -26.27 23.94 2.96
N VAL A 8 -25.35 23.99 2.00
CA VAL A 8 -24.14 23.17 1.94
C VAL A 8 -22.92 24.08 2.10
N ILE A 9 -22.10 23.79 3.09
CA ILE A 9 -20.86 24.51 3.35
C ILE A 9 -19.70 23.57 3.01
N THR A 10 -18.89 23.95 2.00
CA THR A 10 -17.69 23.21 1.61
C THR A 10 -16.48 23.92 2.21
N LEU A 11 -15.70 23.20 3.01
CA LEU A 11 -14.44 23.70 3.57
C LEU A 11 -13.29 23.21 2.71
N HIS A 12 -12.49 24.13 2.18
CA HIS A 12 -11.30 23.84 1.39
C HIS A 12 -10.04 24.09 2.21
N ASN A 13 -9.06 23.19 2.07
CA ASN A 13 -7.75 23.38 2.68
C ASN A 13 -6.89 24.26 1.76
N PRO A 14 -6.46 25.46 2.19
CA PRO A 14 -5.68 26.40 1.36
C PRO A 14 -4.28 25.88 1.03
N PHE A 15 -3.81 24.85 1.71
CA PHE A 15 -2.50 24.23 1.47
C PHE A 15 -2.57 23.00 0.54
N ASN A 16 -3.77 22.60 0.13
CA ASN A 16 -3.97 21.49 -0.81
C ASN A 16 -4.28 22.06 -2.20
N GLN A 17 -3.41 21.80 -3.18
CA GLN A 17 -3.56 22.33 -4.55
C GLN A 17 -4.90 21.93 -5.19
N ARG A 18 -5.39 20.72 -4.89
CA ARG A 18 -6.68 20.25 -5.38
C ARG A 18 -7.83 21.07 -4.80
N ASP A 19 -7.79 21.37 -3.52
CA ASP A 19 -8.82 22.17 -2.85
C ASP A 19 -8.78 23.63 -3.33
N VAL A 20 -7.60 24.18 -3.56
CA VAL A 20 -7.41 25.51 -4.16
C VAL A 20 -8.01 25.54 -5.58
N SER A 21 -7.72 24.56 -6.41
CA SER A 21 -8.27 24.46 -7.76
C SER A 21 -9.80 24.31 -7.75
N HIS A 22 -10.35 23.53 -6.80
CA HIS A 22 -11.80 23.40 -6.63
C HIS A 22 -12.45 24.70 -6.15
N PHE A 23 -11.77 25.46 -5.29
CA PHE A 23 -12.26 26.77 -4.85
C PHE A 23 -12.26 27.79 -6.01
N GLU A 24 -11.16 27.89 -6.76
CA GLU A 24 -11.05 28.80 -7.91
C GLU A 24 -12.09 28.49 -9.00
N LYS A 25 -12.37 27.20 -9.24
CA LYS A 25 -13.33 26.74 -10.25
C LYS A 25 -14.64 26.24 -9.66
N PHE A 26 -15.01 26.71 -8.48
CA PHE A 26 -16.15 26.19 -7.70
C PHE A 26 -17.43 26.12 -8.52
N ARG A 27 -17.78 27.18 -9.23
CA ARG A 27 -19.00 27.27 -10.03
C ARG A 27 -18.98 26.27 -11.20
N GLU A 28 -17.90 26.24 -11.95
CA GLU A 28 -17.74 25.31 -13.08
C GLU A 28 -17.78 23.86 -12.63
N PHE A 29 -17.13 23.57 -11.49
CA PHE A 29 -17.08 22.23 -10.94
C PHE A 29 -18.46 21.75 -10.47
N HIS A 30 -19.25 22.60 -9.82
CA HIS A 30 -20.57 22.23 -9.32
C HIS A 30 -21.64 22.18 -10.42
N GLU A 31 -21.55 23.03 -11.43
CA GLU A 31 -22.46 22.99 -12.59
C GLU A 31 -22.25 21.76 -13.47
N LYS A 32 -21.03 21.21 -13.48
CA LYS A 32 -20.63 20.08 -14.33
C LYS A 32 -20.13 18.86 -13.54
N LEU A 33 -20.52 18.75 -12.27
CA LEU A 33 -20.03 17.72 -11.35
C LEU A 33 -20.10 16.29 -11.92
N TYR A 34 -21.09 15.99 -12.74
CA TYR A 34 -21.24 14.69 -13.40
C TYR A 34 -20.47 14.55 -14.70
N TYR A 35 -19.95 15.65 -15.27
CA TYR A 35 -19.18 15.65 -16.51
C TYR A 35 -17.67 15.55 -16.29
N TYR A 36 -17.20 16.08 -15.16
CA TYR A 36 -15.78 16.08 -14.78
C TYR A 36 -15.49 15.12 -13.65
N VAL A 37 -15.97 13.89 -13.77
CA VAL A 37 -15.32 12.80 -13.07
C VAL A 37 -13.97 12.64 -13.74
N GLU A 38 -12.91 13.16 -13.12
CA GLU A 38 -11.55 12.89 -13.58
C GLU A 38 -11.41 11.38 -13.77
N PRO A 39 -11.04 10.92 -14.97
CA PRO A 39 -10.75 9.51 -15.14
C PRO A 39 -9.66 9.16 -14.15
N ILE A 40 -9.97 8.31 -13.18
CA ILE A 40 -8.99 7.80 -12.24
C ILE A 40 -8.01 7.01 -13.10
N SER A 41 -6.84 7.58 -13.33
CA SER A 41 -5.73 6.86 -13.95
C SER A 41 -5.27 5.79 -12.97
N ILE A 42 -5.82 4.58 -13.12
CA ILE A 42 -5.40 3.43 -12.34
C ILE A 42 -4.23 2.81 -13.06
N THR A 43 -3.02 3.08 -12.60
CA THR A 43 -1.81 2.37 -13.01
C THR A 43 -1.32 1.48 -11.85
N PRO A 44 -2.03 0.36 -11.58
CA PRO A 44 -1.78 -0.45 -10.38
C PRO A 44 -0.39 -1.08 -10.37
N PHE A 45 0.22 -1.25 -11.53
CA PHE A 45 1.53 -1.86 -11.70
C PHE A 45 2.65 -0.85 -11.98
N SER A 46 2.42 0.44 -11.77
CA SER A 46 3.54 1.39 -11.84
C SER A 46 4.57 1.07 -10.75
N PRO A 47 5.87 1.25 -10.99
CA PRO A 47 6.93 0.88 -10.03
C PRO A 47 6.68 1.44 -8.62
N LYS A 48 6.27 2.69 -8.52
CA LYS A 48 5.95 3.32 -7.23
C LYS A 48 4.71 2.73 -6.55
N SER A 49 3.70 2.33 -7.32
CA SER A 49 2.52 1.66 -6.77
C SER A 49 2.87 0.26 -6.27
N VAL A 50 3.68 -0.48 -7.03
CA VAL A 50 4.15 -1.81 -6.65
C VAL A 50 4.98 -1.73 -5.38
N GLU A 51 6.01 -0.89 -5.33
CA GLU A 51 6.85 -0.69 -4.16
C GLU A 51 6.02 -0.40 -2.90
N ARG A 52 5.00 0.41 -3.03
CA ARG A 52 4.18 0.89 -1.92
C ARG A 52 3.12 -0.10 -1.45
N PHE A 53 2.47 -0.78 -2.37
CA PHE A 53 1.30 -1.62 -2.05
C PHE A 53 1.57 -3.12 -2.07
N LEU A 54 2.64 -3.57 -2.72
CA LEU A 54 2.94 -4.99 -2.80
C LEU A 54 3.10 -5.64 -1.42
N PRO A 55 3.84 -5.07 -0.44
CA PRO A 55 3.95 -5.67 0.89
C PRO A 55 2.60 -5.83 1.59
N LEU A 56 1.71 -4.84 1.49
CA LEU A 56 0.35 -4.93 2.03
C LEU A 56 -0.46 -6.04 1.37
N TYR A 57 -0.37 -6.13 0.04
CA TYR A 57 -1.07 -7.16 -0.74
C TYR A 57 -0.57 -8.56 -0.38
N LEU A 58 0.74 -8.76 -0.31
CA LEU A 58 1.36 -10.01 0.12
C LEU A 58 0.93 -10.40 1.54
N ALA A 59 1.00 -9.45 2.47
CA ALA A 59 0.56 -9.67 3.85
C ALA A 59 -0.90 -10.12 3.93
N THR A 60 -1.76 -9.50 3.14
CA THR A 60 -3.18 -9.86 3.08
C THR A 60 -3.38 -11.29 2.57
N ILE A 61 -2.80 -11.63 1.43
CA ILE A 61 -2.94 -12.97 0.83
C ILE A 61 -2.37 -14.03 1.77
N ILE A 62 -1.17 -13.83 2.29
CA ILE A 62 -0.49 -14.82 3.14
C ILE A 62 -1.31 -15.09 4.39
N ARG A 63 -1.75 -14.05 5.08
CA ARG A 63 -2.50 -14.19 6.34
C ARG A 63 -3.90 -14.80 6.14
N HIS A 64 -4.52 -14.59 4.98
CA HIS A 64 -5.79 -15.24 4.66
C HIS A 64 -5.63 -16.68 4.20
N LYS A 65 -4.59 -16.99 3.44
CA LYS A 65 -4.39 -18.31 2.85
C LYS A 65 -3.77 -19.32 3.84
N TYR A 66 -2.89 -18.85 4.74
CA TYR A 66 -2.12 -19.70 5.65
C TYR A 66 -2.52 -19.44 7.10
N GLN A 67 -3.31 -20.36 7.65
CA GLN A 67 -3.83 -20.25 9.02
C GLN A 67 -2.71 -20.11 10.07
N GLN A 68 -1.57 -20.82 9.87
CA GLN A 68 -0.41 -20.74 10.77
C GLN A 68 0.33 -19.38 10.73
N LEU A 69 -0.03 -18.49 9.79
CA LEU A 69 0.52 -17.15 9.64
C LEU A 69 -0.55 -16.05 9.80
N SER A 70 -1.73 -16.38 10.29
CA SER A 70 -2.88 -15.47 10.27
C SER A 70 -2.90 -14.47 11.43
N ASN A 71 -2.44 -14.88 12.63
CA ASN A 71 -2.55 -14.06 13.83
C ASN A 71 -1.37 -13.09 14.00
N LYS A 72 -1.54 -12.08 14.85
CA LYS A 72 -0.51 -11.06 15.12
C LYS A 72 0.87 -11.65 15.44
N LYS A 73 0.91 -12.71 16.25
CA LYS A 73 2.15 -13.35 16.73
C LYS A 73 2.69 -14.44 15.81
N ASP A 74 2.00 -14.74 14.74
CA ASP A 74 2.39 -15.83 13.84
C ASP A 74 3.50 -15.43 12.86
N ALA A 75 3.89 -14.16 12.83
CA ALA A 75 5.01 -13.69 12.02
C ALA A 75 6.32 -14.48 12.27
N LYS A 76 6.51 -14.98 13.48
CA LYS A 76 7.64 -15.83 13.87
C LYS A 76 7.64 -17.23 13.27
N ASN A 77 6.49 -17.70 12.78
CA ASN A 77 6.31 -19.08 12.32
C ASN A 77 6.83 -19.32 10.89
N LEU A 78 7.38 -18.28 10.24
CA LEU A 78 8.01 -18.43 8.94
C LEU A 78 9.33 -19.20 9.07
N ASN A 79 9.46 -20.27 8.30
CA ASN A 79 10.67 -21.07 8.17
C ASN A 79 11.06 -21.20 6.69
N GLU A 80 12.27 -21.72 6.40
CA GLU A 80 12.82 -21.84 5.05
C GLU A 80 11.91 -22.61 4.07
N SER A 81 11.35 -23.73 4.50
CA SER A 81 10.44 -24.54 3.67
C SER A 81 9.18 -23.75 3.30
N LEU A 82 8.59 -23.07 4.27
CA LEU A 82 7.40 -22.24 4.03
C LEU A 82 7.72 -21.00 3.21
N ALA A 83 8.87 -20.36 3.44
CA ALA A 83 9.34 -19.22 2.65
C ALA A 83 9.52 -19.59 1.17
N THR A 84 10.15 -20.70 0.87
CA THR A 84 10.33 -21.21 -0.49
C THR A 84 8.98 -21.47 -1.16
N ARG A 85 8.06 -22.10 -0.45
CA ARG A 85 6.70 -22.37 -0.94
C ARG A 85 5.94 -21.05 -1.21
N LEU A 86 5.99 -20.10 -0.29
CA LEU A 86 5.35 -18.78 -0.45
C LEU A 86 5.88 -18.05 -1.67
N LYS A 87 7.20 -17.99 -1.85
CA LYS A 87 7.81 -17.37 -3.03
C LYS A 87 7.30 -18.00 -4.33
N SER A 88 7.32 -19.32 -4.41
CA SER A 88 6.85 -20.04 -5.61
C SER A 88 5.38 -19.75 -5.90
N GLU A 89 4.49 -19.87 -4.92
CA GLU A 89 3.06 -19.66 -5.11
C GLU A 89 2.71 -18.20 -5.47
N LEU A 90 3.33 -17.24 -4.80
CA LEU A 90 3.08 -15.83 -5.07
C LEU A 90 3.60 -15.41 -6.45
N LYS A 91 4.78 -15.88 -6.84
CA LYS A 91 5.33 -15.63 -8.17
C LYS A 91 4.44 -16.23 -9.27
N THR A 92 3.99 -17.47 -9.09
CA THR A 92 3.08 -18.13 -10.04
C THR A 92 1.81 -17.31 -10.25
N TYR A 93 1.24 -16.75 -9.19
CA TYR A 93 0.06 -15.90 -9.27
C TYR A 93 0.26 -14.69 -10.19
N PHE A 94 1.38 -13.98 -10.06
CA PHE A 94 1.67 -12.82 -10.91
C PHE A 94 2.02 -13.20 -12.35
N ILE A 95 2.75 -14.30 -12.55
CA ILE A 95 3.06 -14.83 -13.88
C ILE A 95 1.77 -15.21 -14.62
N GLU A 96 0.86 -15.93 -13.98
CA GLU A 96 -0.43 -16.27 -14.57
C GLU A 96 -1.27 -15.02 -14.91
N ARG A 97 -1.21 -14.02 -14.04
CA ARG A 97 -1.93 -12.76 -14.29
C ARG A 97 -1.37 -12.01 -15.49
N GLU A 98 -0.06 -11.92 -15.63
CA GLU A 98 0.59 -11.33 -16.81
C GLU A 98 0.16 -12.04 -18.10
N GLN A 99 0.18 -13.37 -18.08
CA GLN A 99 -0.26 -14.17 -19.24
C GLN A 99 -1.72 -13.92 -19.61
N ARG A 100 -2.60 -13.80 -18.62
CA ARG A 100 -4.04 -13.50 -18.85
C ARG A 100 -4.24 -12.09 -19.42
N THR A 101 -3.42 -11.12 -19.04
CA THR A 101 -3.56 -9.73 -19.51
C THR A 101 -2.97 -9.49 -20.88
N LYS A 102 -2.09 -10.36 -21.38
CA LYS A 102 -1.50 -10.26 -22.74
C LYS A 102 -2.54 -10.25 -23.89
N HIS A 103 -3.71 -10.81 -23.64
CA HIS A 103 -4.77 -10.92 -24.65
C HIS A 103 -5.79 -9.76 -24.58
N LEU A 104 -5.62 -8.83 -23.64
CA LEU A 104 -6.49 -7.66 -23.54
C LEU A 104 -6.08 -6.58 -24.56
N PRO A 105 -7.04 -5.78 -25.07
CA PRO A 105 -6.73 -4.71 -26.01
C PRO A 105 -5.69 -3.75 -25.46
N SER A 106 -4.75 -3.34 -26.30
CA SER A 106 -3.56 -2.55 -25.94
C SER A 106 -3.81 -1.14 -25.39
N ASN A 107 -5.06 -0.70 -25.33
CA ASN A 107 -5.44 0.63 -24.82
C ASN A 107 -5.61 0.67 -23.29
N GLU A 108 -5.46 -0.44 -22.63
CA GLU A 108 -5.59 -0.49 -21.17
C GLU A 108 -4.22 -0.32 -20.52
N SER A 109 -3.98 0.88 -20.00
CA SER A 109 -2.80 1.23 -19.20
C SER A 109 -2.65 0.41 -17.90
N ALA A 110 -3.53 -0.55 -17.68
CA ALA A 110 -3.55 -1.46 -16.55
C ALA A 110 -2.85 -2.80 -16.81
N LEU A 111 -2.21 -2.96 -17.96
CA LEU A 111 -1.53 -4.20 -18.32
C LEU A 111 -0.25 -4.36 -17.51
N LEU A 112 -0.07 -5.57 -16.97
CA LEU A 112 1.19 -5.96 -16.34
C LEU A 112 2.19 -6.26 -17.48
N THR A 113 3.20 -5.41 -17.62
CA THR A 113 4.28 -5.65 -18.59
C THR A 113 5.31 -6.64 -18.04
N ALA A 114 6.11 -7.26 -18.92
CA ALA A 114 7.17 -8.17 -18.52
C ALA A 114 8.19 -7.48 -17.58
N GLU A 115 8.56 -6.23 -17.87
CA GLU A 115 9.49 -5.44 -17.04
C GLU A 115 8.91 -5.19 -15.63
N MET A 116 7.63 -4.86 -15.55
CA MET A 116 6.95 -4.68 -14.27
C MET A 116 6.82 -6.01 -13.51
N LEU A 117 6.61 -7.11 -14.23
CA LEU A 117 6.58 -8.44 -13.63
C LEU A 117 7.93 -8.77 -12.98
N ASP A 118 9.05 -8.54 -13.66
CA ASP A 118 10.39 -8.80 -13.10
C ASP A 118 10.63 -8.01 -11.80
N VAL A 119 10.23 -6.74 -11.76
CA VAL A 119 10.28 -5.92 -10.55
C VAL A 119 9.44 -6.52 -9.42
N ILE A 120 8.21 -6.97 -9.71
CA ILE A 120 7.34 -7.60 -8.73
C ILE A 120 7.95 -8.89 -8.19
N LEU A 121 8.48 -9.75 -9.07
CA LEU A 121 9.08 -11.03 -8.67
C LEU A 121 10.31 -10.81 -7.79
N MET A 122 11.14 -9.82 -8.09
CA MET A 122 12.28 -9.43 -7.26
C MET A 122 11.83 -8.92 -5.88
N GLN A 123 10.83 -8.07 -5.84
CA GLN A 123 10.31 -7.53 -4.57
C GLN A 123 9.65 -8.62 -3.70
N ILE A 124 8.98 -9.62 -4.30
CA ILE A 124 8.46 -10.78 -3.56
C ILE A 124 9.61 -11.51 -2.85
N ASP A 125 10.71 -11.76 -3.56
CA ASP A 125 11.89 -12.39 -2.95
C ASP A 125 12.42 -11.56 -1.79
N GLN A 126 12.64 -10.26 -2.01
CA GLN A 126 13.15 -9.36 -0.98
C GLN A 126 12.23 -9.31 0.27
N CYS A 127 10.92 -9.20 0.07
CA CYS A 127 9.98 -9.21 1.17
C CYS A 127 10.05 -10.50 1.99
N ILE A 128 10.01 -11.65 1.33
CA ILE A 128 10.01 -12.95 2.03
C ILE A 128 11.37 -13.21 2.71
N ASP A 129 12.49 -12.84 2.06
CA ASP A 129 13.83 -12.99 2.66
C ASP A 129 14.01 -12.07 3.87
N THR A 130 13.57 -10.83 3.78
CA THR A 130 13.57 -9.91 4.94
C THR A 130 12.79 -10.50 6.10
N TRP A 131 11.59 -11.02 5.84
CA TRP A 131 10.78 -11.65 6.87
C TRP A 131 11.46 -12.89 7.46
N LEU A 132 11.99 -13.79 6.63
CA LEU A 132 12.68 -15.00 7.10
C LEU A 132 13.89 -14.65 7.97
N ASN A 133 14.69 -13.66 7.57
CA ASN A 133 15.81 -13.17 8.34
C ASN A 133 15.37 -12.62 9.71
N LEU A 134 14.30 -11.85 9.75
CA LEU A 134 13.75 -11.34 10.99
C LEU A 134 13.16 -12.46 11.88
N ALA A 135 12.49 -13.44 11.30
CA ALA A 135 11.98 -14.60 12.04
C ALA A 135 13.12 -15.36 12.73
N ASN A 136 14.23 -15.57 12.00
CA ASN A 136 15.41 -16.23 12.55
C ASN A 136 16.14 -15.39 13.63
N GLN A 137 16.18 -14.06 13.48
CA GLN A 137 16.87 -13.17 14.42
C GLN A 137 16.05 -12.85 15.68
N LYS A 138 14.76 -12.60 15.53
CA LYS A 138 13.88 -12.11 16.61
C LYS A 138 13.07 -13.23 17.27
N GLY A 139 12.89 -14.35 16.60
CA GLY A 139 12.16 -15.50 17.13
C GLY A 139 10.81 -15.11 17.72
N ASP A 140 10.56 -15.50 18.95
CA ASP A 140 9.29 -15.26 19.66
C ASP A 140 8.90 -13.79 19.81
N ASN A 141 9.83 -12.88 19.65
CA ASN A 141 9.59 -11.44 19.74
C ASN A 141 9.06 -10.84 18.43
N LEU A 142 9.12 -11.56 17.30
CA LEU A 142 8.62 -11.08 16.03
C LEU A 142 7.09 -11.11 15.99
N VAL A 143 6.50 -9.96 15.66
CA VAL A 143 5.06 -9.79 15.45
C VAL A 143 4.82 -9.07 14.13
N TYR A 144 3.62 -9.18 13.55
CA TYR A 144 3.32 -8.40 12.33
C TYR A 144 3.30 -6.90 12.60
N PHE A 145 2.64 -6.48 13.67
CA PHE A 145 2.52 -5.07 14.03
C PHE A 145 2.45 -4.89 15.54
N ILE A 146 2.90 -3.73 16.02
CA ILE A 146 2.75 -3.33 17.42
C ILE A 146 1.49 -2.47 17.52
N SER A 147 0.56 -2.83 18.40
CA SER A 147 -0.65 -2.04 18.61
C SER A 147 -0.29 -0.65 19.15
N ARG A 148 -0.89 0.39 18.58
CA ARG A 148 -0.79 1.77 19.10
C ARG A 148 -1.57 1.94 20.41
N PHE A 149 -2.58 1.08 20.63
CA PHE A 149 -3.45 1.10 21.80
C PHE A 149 -3.19 -0.12 22.67
N GLY A 150 -3.05 0.10 23.97
CA GLY A 150 -2.86 -0.96 24.95
C GLY A 150 -1.43 -1.03 25.51
N ARG A 151 -1.21 -2.07 26.34
CA ARG A 151 0.09 -2.30 27.00
C ARG A 151 1.11 -2.74 25.95
N ARG A 152 2.12 -1.91 25.69
CA ARG A 152 3.23 -2.27 24.80
C ARG A 152 4.16 -3.26 25.52
N ASN A 153 4.48 -4.36 24.85
CA ASN A 153 5.58 -5.21 25.25
C ASN A 153 6.87 -4.65 24.62
N PRO A 154 7.85 -4.20 25.43
CA PRO A 154 9.07 -3.57 24.92
C PRO A 154 9.94 -4.52 24.09
N ASN A 155 9.72 -5.84 24.21
CA ASN A 155 10.49 -6.86 23.49
C ASN A 155 9.87 -7.20 22.11
N GLU A 156 8.63 -6.76 21.80
CA GLU A 156 8.01 -7.03 20.50
C GLU A 156 8.72 -6.23 19.39
N PHE A 157 9.05 -6.90 18.29
CA PHE A 157 9.59 -6.33 17.08
C PHE A 157 8.59 -6.49 15.93
N ALA A 158 8.19 -5.39 15.30
CA ALA A 158 7.20 -5.41 14.22
C ALA A 158 7.85 -5.69 12.87
N LEU A 159 7.29 -6.62 12.10
CA LEU A 159 7.62 -6.84 10.70
C LEU A 159 7.12 -5.66 9.84
N PHE A 160 5.91 -5.17 10.11
CA PHE A 160 5.32 -4.07 9.37
C PHE A 160 5.71 -2.72 9.96
N ALA A 161 5.91 -1.76 9.07
CA ALA A 161 6.11 -0.37 9.41
C ALA A 161 5.23 0.51 8.52
N SER A 162 4.65 1.55 9.10
CA SER A 162 3.97 2.56 8.30
C SER A 162 4.97 3.59 7.79
N PRO A 163 4.91 3.98 6.51
CA PRO A 163 5.75 5.07 6.01
C PRO A 163 5.62 6.37 6.81
N GLU A 164 4.44 6.59 7.40
CA GLU A 164 4.12 7.78 8.20
C GLU A 164 4.78 7.77 9.60
N ASP A 165 5.30 6.63 10.04
CA ASP A 165 5.96 6.52 11.34
C ASP A 165 7.45 6.94 11.29
N PHE A 166 7.96 7.33 10.11
CA PHE A 166 9.37 7.68 9.88
C PHE A 166 9.51 9.07 9.26
N GLU A 167 10.25 9.93 9.91
CA GLU A 167 10.73 11.20 9.38
C GLU A 167 12.09 10.96 8.68
N GLY A 168 12.07 10.50 7.42
CA GLY A 168 13.30 10.25 6.65
C GLY A 168 13.35 8.87 6.01
N GLU A 169 14.55 8.24 6.00
CA GLU A 169 14.74 6.92 5.39
C GLU A 169 14.00 5.83 6.17
N VAL A 170 13.24 5.06 5.43
CA VAL A 170 12.53 3.92 5.98
C VAL A 170 13.50 2.75 6.18
N PRO A 171 13.44 2.04 7.32
CA PRO A 171 14.30 0.88 7.54
C PRO A 171 14.09 -0.19 6.45
N SER A 172 15.18 -0.63 5.84
CA SER A 172 15.17 -1.67 4.80
C SER A 172 14.83 -3.07 5.32
N ASP A 173 14.83 -3.23 6.65
CA ASP A 173 14.53 -4.48 7.35
C ASP A 173 13.05 -4.65 7.70
N LYS A 174 12.16 -3.84 7.14
CA LYS A 174 10.72 -3.89 7.41
C LYS A 174 9.88 -3.89 6.14
N TRP A 175 8.70 -4.46 6.24
CA TRP A 175 7.69 -4.32 5.21
C TRP A 175 6.96 -3.00 5.38
N LEU A 176 6.96 -2.20 4.32
CA LEU A 176 6.18 -0.97 4.29
C LEU A 176 4.72 -1.27 4.04
N VAL A 177 3.90 -1.02 5.04
CA VAL A 177 2.46 -1.22 4.97
C VAL A 177 1.78 0.11 5.28
N PRO A 178 1.20 0.78 4.29
CA PRO A 178 0.54 2.06 4.49
C PRO A 178 -0.69 1.90 5.39
N ASN A 179 -0.93 2.87 6.27
CA ASN A 179 -2.07 2.88 7.19
C ASN A 179 -3.40 3.11 6.46
N ALA A 180 -3.36 3.69 5.27
CA ALA A 180 -4.52 3.95 4.44
C ALA A 180 -4.26 3.56 2.98
N LEU A 181 -5.27 3.01 2.31
CA LEU A 181 -5.22 2.73 0.87
C LEU A 181 -5.11 4.04 0.05
N ARG A 182 -5.60 5.12 0.58
CA ARG A 182 -5.43 6.47 0.04
C ARG A 182 -4.17 7.07 0.59
N VAL A 183 -3.07 6.72 0.03
CA VAL A 183 -1.89 7.47 0.33
C VAL A 183 -1.76 8.57 -0.66
N ILE A 184 -2.11 9.55 -0.15
CA ILE A 184 -1.98 10.84 -0.64
C ILE A 184 -0.56 11.32 -0.38
N GLU A 185 -0.10 12.12 -1.28
CA GLU A 185 1.18 12.79 -1.33
C GLU A 185 1.77 13.08 0.06
N PRO A 186 3.07 12.87 0.24
CA PRO A 186 3.71 13.29 1.48
C PRO A 186 3.41 14.75 1.72
N GLU A 187 3.01 15.09 2.93
CA GLU A 187 2.78 16.49 3.32
C GLU A 187 4.04 17.28 3.01
N SER A 188 3.97 18.20 2.04
CA SER A 188 5.05 19.10 1.74
C SER A 188 5.08 20.19 2.81
N ILE A 189 5.98 20.07 3.75
CA ILE A 189 6.22 21.16 4.72
C ILE A 189 6.96 22.28 3.98
N ILE A 190 6.26 23.35 3.70
CA ILE A 190 6.89 24.58 3.16
C ILE A 190 7.51 25.32 4.36
N HIS A 191 8.81 25.24 4.50
CA HIS A 191 9.53 26.13 5.41
C HIS A 191 9.65 27.51 4.77
N VAL A 192 8.90 28.47 5.30
CA VAL A 192 9.10 29.88 4.98
C VAL A 192 10.33 30.35 5.75
N ILE A 193 11.47 30.50 5.07
CA ILE A 193 12.65 31.15 5.61
C ILE A 193 12.35 32.66 5.60
N ARG A 194 12.25 33.24 6.76
CA ARG A 194 12.16 34.71 6.94
C ARG A 194 13.54 35.33 6.99
#